data_21d6a13168f4178ba260023cb0ce1c53
#
_entry.id   21d6a13168f4178ba260023cb0ce1c53
#
_cell.length_a   1.000
_cell.length_b   1.000
_cell.length_c   1.000
_cell.angle_alpha   90.00
_cell.angle_beta   90.00
_cell.angle_gamma   90.00
#
_symmetry.space_group_name_H-M   'P 1'
#
loop_
_entity.id
_entity.type
_entity.pdbx_description
1 polymer ?
#
loop_
_entity_poly.entity_id
_entity_poly.type
_entity_poly.pdbx_seq_one_letter_code
_entity_poly.pdbx_strand_id
1 'polypeptide(L)'
;MKRIIAIFVSMLCMLLGIQAQNDRQQILKVYNWDEYIGVGVIEKFEKWYKEVTGNTIKVEYTTYDYPEDLFNQILNGEADFDIFCPPEYLAERMMKHGILSPIDTSFVEKGITNWMKYTSPFIDGLLKHIGENQGLSAKDYTVAYLWGTTGVLFNKKYVKPEEVYSWGFLFDSKFRKKVIMKDSFSDIYNVFINYAYYDDVKSGATNRNLLAEYMTNRNIAIVEDLLSKARPQMKSFGVDEDKRMMADGSNWLSVTWNGDARWAMDEAGESVDLQYVVPQEGSDCWIDCWVIPNCAKNPEAASYWINFLCRPDIALLCMEETGYSSAIASPDILKAVTDKNINEAIDLSYFFGPDATAVYVDSVMYPKLSTIERCSFLRDSGDRQEVIREIWEKTKSTRVIDYWQIAIIGCLLGVLSIALALVFRRIKIATTKG
;
A
#
# COMPACT_ATOMS: atom_id res chain seq x y z
N MET A 1 16.76 23.80 56.53
CA MET A 1 15.84 24.37 55.53
C MET A 1 16.20 23.94 54.08
N LYS A 2 17.39 24.27 53.54
CA LYS A 2 17.76 23.95 52.14
C LYS A 2 17.67 22.43 51.81
N ARG A 3 18.10 21.52 52.72
CA ARG A 3 17.98 20.05 52.50
C ARG A 3 16.54 19.53 52.50
N ILE A 4 15.65 20.11 53.32
CA ILE A 4 14.23 19.74 53.38
C ILE A 4 13.53 20.19 52.12
N ILE A 5 13.84 21.39 51.61
CA ILE A 5 13.30 21.89 50.34
C ILE A 5 13.74 21.00 49.17
N ALA A 6 15.02 20.58 49.14
CA ALA A 6 15.53 19.70 48.09
C ALA A 6 14.81 18.31 48.07
N ILE A 7 14.55 17.75 49.27
CA ILE A 7 13.80 16.47 49.36
C ILE A 7 12.35 16.66 48.92
N PHE A 8 11.70 17.77 49.28
CA PHE A 8 10.32 18.06 48.85
C PHE A 8 10.21 18.26 47.34
N VAL A 9 11.17 18.98 46.72
CA VAL A 9 11.23 19.18 45.27
C VAL A 9 11.48 17.83 44.56
N SER A 10 12.41 16.99 45.06
CA SER A 10 12.67 15.67 44.51
C SER A 10 11.44 14.75 44.60
N MET A 11 10.71 14.80 45.74
CA MET A 11 9.50 14.00 45.94
C MET A 11 8.35 14.47 45.03
N LEU A 12 8.22 15.79 44.84
CA LEU A 12 7.25 16.37 43.92
C LEU A 12 7.56 16.01 42.46
N CYS A 13 8.83 16.05 42.03
CA CYS A 13 9.25 15.61 40.71
C CYS A 13 9.01 14.12 40.49
N MET A 14 9.23 13.27 41.52
CA MET A 14 8.87 11.84 41.43
C MET A 14 7.37 11.62 41.32
N LEU A 15 6.55 12.33 42.10
CA LEU A 15 5.09 12.22 42.00
C LEU A 15 4.56 12.69 40.65
N LEU A 16 5.06 13.81 40.14
CA LEU A 16 4.70 14.29 38.80
C LEU A 16 5.16 13.32 37.71
N GLY A 17 6.33 12.72 37.86
CA GLY A 17 6.83 11.69 36.95
C GLY A 17 5.97 10.41 36.96
N ILE A 18 5.54 9.94 38.12
CA ILE A 18 4.64 8.79 38.27
C ILE A 18 3.26 9.09 37.69
N GLN A 19 2.73 10.30 37.91
CA GLN A 19 1.44 10.68 37.33
C GLN A 19 1.50 10.77 35.79
N ALA A 20 2.53 11.40 35.24
CA ALA A 20 2.73 11.47 33.80
C ALA A 20 2.91 10.07 33.15
N GLN A 21 3.57 9.16 33.84
CA GLN A 21 3.72 7.77 33.39
C GLN A 21 2.40 7.00 33.45
N ASN A 22 1.59 7.18 34.50
CA ASN A 22 0.26 6.59 34.60
C ASN A 22 -0.68 7.14 33.53
N ASP A 23 -0.64 8.45 33.27
CA ASP A 23 -1.44 9.08 32.23
C ASP A 23 -1.07 8.53 30.84
N ARG A 24 0.24 8.31 30.58
CA ARG A 24 0.72 7.74 29.30
C ARG A 24 0.29 6.28 29.09
N GLN A 25 0.17 5.48 30.13
CA GLN A 25 -0.32 4.11 30.05
C GLN A 25 -1.83 4.01 29.77
N GLN A 26 -2.57 5.10 29.94
CA GLN A 26 -3.98 5.18 29.55
C GLN A 26 -4.19 5.63 28.10
N ILE A 27 -3.10 5.84 27.34
CA ILE A 27 -3.12 6.25 25.96
C ILE A 27 -2.50 5.15 25.10
N LEU A 28 -3.19 4.75 24.04
CA LEU A 28 -2.67 3.91 22.96
C LEU A 28 -2.50 4.76 21.71
N LYS A 29 -1.26 4.99 21.30
CA LYS A 29 -0.94 5.73 20.07
C LYS A 29 -0.82 4.76 18.90
N VAL A 30 -1.78 4.87 17.99
CA VAL A 30 -1.92 4.02 16.80
C VAL A 30 -1.59 4.81 15.56
N TYR A 31 -0.72 4.28 14.71
CA TYR A 31 -0.42 4.84 13.40
C TYR A 31 -0.85 3.86 12.30
N ASN A 32 -1.63 4.36 11.33
CA ASN A 32 -2.16 3.56 10.23
C ASN A 32 -2.26 4.40 8.95
N TRP A 33 -2.56 3.77 7.84
CA TRP A 33 -2.93 4.43 6.59
C TRP A 33 -4.21 5.27 6.77
N ASP A 34 -4.37 6.29 5.93
CA ASP A 34 -5.61 7.06 5.93
C ASP A 34 -6.78 6.22 5.41
N GLU A 35 -7.99 6.50 5.89
CA GLU A 35 -9.23 5.77 5.54
C GLU A 35 -9.10 4.22 5.64
N TYR A 36 -8.35 3.71 6.63
CA TYR A 36 -7.94 2.30 6.70
C TYR A 36 -8.42 1.59 7.98
N ILE A 37 -9.55 2.02 8.52
CA ILE A 37 -10.20 1.41 9.70
C ILE A 37 -11.72 1.63 9.64
N GLY A 38 -12.50 0.66 10.12
CA GLY A 38 -13.95 0.72 10.13
C GLY A 38 -14.51 1.82 11.05
N VAL A 39 -15.61 2.42 10.65
CA VAL A 39 -16.31 3.45 11.43
C VAL A 39 -16.70 2.91 12.81
N GLY A 40 -16.38 3.68 13.87
CA GLY A 40 -16.72 3.33 15.24
C GLY A 40 -15.89 2.20 15.86
N VAL A 41 -14.86 1.69 15.16
CA VAL A 41 -13.98 0.62 15.68
C VAL A 41 -13.16 1.10 16.87
N ILE A 42 -12.71 2.35 16.86
CA ILE A 42 -11.93 2.93 17.96
C ILE A 42 -12.75 2.94 19.26
N GLU A 43 -13.98 3.47 19.21
CA GLU A 43 -14.88 3.55 20.37
C GLU A 43 -15.27 2.15 20.87
N LYS A 44 -15.47 1.20 19.93
CA LYS A 44 -15.73 -0.21 20.27
C LYS A 44 -14.54 -0.84 20.98
N PHE A 45 -13.31 -0.54 20.57
CA PHE A 45 -12.09 -0.99 21.23
C PHE A 45 -11.95 -0.43 22.63
N GLU A 46 -12.08 0.89 22.81
CA GLU A 46 -11.96 1.55 24.12
C GLU A 46 -12.97 0.96 25.13
N LYS A 47 -14.20 0.72 24.69
CA LYS A 47 -15.24 0.06 25.49
C LYS A 47 -14.88 -1.38 25.83
N TRP A 48 -14.52 -2.17 24.83
CA TRP A 48 -14.16 -3.59 25.00
C TRP A 48 -12.92 -3.74 25.89
N TYR A 49 -11.90 -2.90 25.71
CA TYR A 49 -10.68 -2.92 26.53
C TYR A 49 -11.03 -2.72 28.01
N LYS A 50 -11.92 -1.76 28.32
CA LYS A 50 -12.39 -1.54 29.67
C LYS A 50 -13.16 -2.75 30.24
N GLU A 51 -13.98 -3.41 29.41
CA GLU A 51 -14.75 -4.59 29.83
C GLU A 51 -13.84 -5.78 30.19
N VAL A 52 -12.77 -5.99 29.42
CA VAL A 52 -11.89 -7.16 29.63
C VAL A 52 -10.75 -6.94 30.60
N THR A 53 -10.27 -5.69 30.77
CA THR A 53 -9.14 -5.38 31.65
C THR A 53 -9.54 -4.66 32.93
N GLY A 54 -10.71 -4.06 32.98
CA GLY A 54 -11.14 -3.13 34.02
C GLY A 54 -10.51 -1.73 33.93
N ASN A 55 -9.55 -1.51 33.02
CA ASN A 55 -8.84 -0.25 32.84
C ASN A 55 -9.43 0.55 31.67
N THR A 56 -9.35 1.87 31.75
CA THR A 56 -9.68 2.75 30.62
C THR A 56 -8.46 2.96 29.74
N ILE A 57 -8.68 3.01 28.44
CA ILE A 57 -7.69 3.38 27.43
C ILE A 57 -8.28 4.44 26.52
N LYS A 58 -7.47 5.40 26.08
CA LYS A 58 -7.81 6.37 25.04
C LYS A 58 -6.93 6.09 23.83
N VAL A 59 -7.54 5.88 22.67
CA VAL A 59 -6.81 5.72 21.42
C VAL A 59 -6.54 7.09 20.81
N GLU A 60 -5.26 7.40 20.58
CA GLU A 60 -4.81 8.49 19.74
C GLU A 60 -4.43 7.89 18.38
N TYR A 61 -5.32 8.07 17.40
CA TYR A 61 -5.17 7.51 16.06
C TYR A 61 -4.62 8.57 15.11
N THR A 62 -3.51 8.27 14.46
CA THR A 62 -2.82 9.15 13.51
C THR A 62 -2.62 8.44 12.19
N THR A 63 -2.85 9.13 11.09
CA THR A 63 -2.64 8.60 9.74
C THR A 63 -1.32 9.04 9.13
N TYR A 64 -0.84 8.30 8.14
CA TYR A 64 0.37 8.57 7.37
C TYR A 64 0.19 8.15 5.91
N ASP A 65 0.98 8.77 5.02
CA ASP A 65 1.05 8.44 3.60
C ASP A 65 2.29 7.60 3.25
N TYR A 66 3.38 7.80 4.00
CA TYR A 66 4.68 7.16 3.74
C TYR A 66 5.18 6.42 5.00
N PRO A 67 5.06 5.09 5.03
CA PRO A 67 5.43 4.29 6.21
C PRO A 67 6.94 4.32 6.49
N GLU A 68 7.79 4.61 5.50
CA GLU A 68 9.23 4.77 5.67
C GLU A 68 9.60 5.94 6.59
N ASP A 69 8.78 6.98 6.67
CA ASP A 69 9.02 8.11 7.57
C ASP A 69 8.91 7.67 9.04
N LEU A 70 7.97 6.78 9.35
CA LEU A 70 7.82 6.22 10.69
C LEU A 70 8.97 5.28 11.05
N PHE A 71 9.43 4.47 10.10
CA PHE A 71 10.63 3.65 10.26
C PHE A 71 11.86 4.52 10.60
N ASN A 72 12.05 5.64 9.89
CA ASN A 72 13.13 6.58 10.16
C ASN A 72 13.00 7.25 11.53
N GLN A 73 11.79 7.62 11.97
CA GLN A 73 11.54 8.14 13.32
C GLN A 73 11.94 7.14 14.41
N ILE A 74 11.68 5.85 14.22
CA ILE A 74 12.11 4.81 15.17
C ILE A 74 13.63 4.74 15.23
N LEU A 75 14.31 4.69 14.08
CA LEU A 75 15.78 4.63 14.02
C LEU A 75 16.45 5.84 14.66
N ASN A 76 15.85 7.03 14.51
CA ASN A 76 16.35 8.28 15.08
C ASN A 76 16.02 8.45 16.57
N GLY A 77 15.18 7.58 17.16
CA GLY A 77 14.70 7.71 18.55
C GLY A 77 13.68 8.83 18.74
N GLU A 78 13.00 9.24 17.66
CA GLU A 78 12.01 10.33 17.63
C GLU A 78 10.57 9.79 17.72
N ALA A 79 10.38 8.46 17.57
CA ALA A 79 9.07 7.84 17.55
C ALA A 79 8.39 7.93 18.94
N ASP A 80 7.12 8.35 18.94
CA ASP A 80 6.25 8.38 20.12
C ASP A 80 4.89 7.74 19.80
N PHE A 81 4.93 6.49 19.34
CA PHE A 81 3.74 5.68 19.10
C PHE A 81 3.93 4.24 19.61
N ASP A 82 2.83 3.53 19.81
CA ASP A 82 2.84 2.20 20.41
C ASP A 82 2.66 1.09 19.38
N ILE A 83 1.95 1.39 18.31
CA ILE A 83 1.61 0.41 17.27
C ILE A 83 1.53 1.07 15.91
N PHE A 84 1.92 0.33 14.90
CA PHE A 84 2.06 0.80 13.52
C PHE A 84 1.66 -0.32 12.54
N CYS A 85 1.06 0.03 11.41
CA CYS A 85 0.59 -0.94 10.41
C CYS A 85 1.32 -0.78 9.07
N PRO A 86 2.59 -1.20 8.93
CA PRO A 86 3.32 -1.13 7.67
C PRO A 86 2.97 -2.29 6.74
N PRO A 87 3.30 -2.17 5.43
CA PRO A 87 3.33 -3.31 4.53
C PRO A 87 4.45 -4.30 4.91
N GLU A 88 4.30 -5.55 4.46
CA GLU A 88 5.15 -6.67 4.85
C GLU A 88 6.64 -6.44 4.57
N TYR A 89 7.00 -5.77 3.48
CA TYR A 89 8.42 -5.50 3.15
C TYR A 89 9.09 -4.58 4.18
N LEU A 90 8.33 -3.62 4.73
CA LEU A 90 8.85 -2.72 5.75
C LEU A 90 8.86 -3.41 7.12
N ALA A 91 7.86 -4.24 7.43
CA ALA A 91 7.89 -5.10 8.61
C ALA A 91 9.12 -6.03 8.58
N GLU A 92 9.45 -6.63 7.43
CA GLU A 92 10.68 -7.41 7.23
C GLU A 92 11.93 -6.59 7.55
N ARG A 93 12.03 -5.36 7.03
CA ARG A 93 13.15 -4.43 7.32
C ARG A 93 13.26 -4.12 8.81
N MET A 94 12.14 -3.82 9.46
CA MET A 94 12.11 -3.52 10.89
C MET A 94 12.57 -4.70 11.74
N MET A 95 12.18 -5.93 11.38
CA MET A 95 12.67 -7.17 12.01
C MET A 95 14.19 -7.32 11.84
N LYS A 96 14.72 -7.09 10.63
CA LYS A 96 16.16 -7.12 10.34
C LYS A 96 16.96 -6.13 11.19
N HIS A 97 16.38 -4.96 11.46
CA HIS A 97 16.98 -3.94 12.32
C HIS A 97 16.80 -4.21 13.82
N GLY A 98 16.03 -5.23 14.21
CA GLY A 98 15.78 -5.57 15.63
C GLY A 98 15.03 -4.46 16.38
N ILE A 99 14.18 -3.71 15.69
CA ILE A 99 13.44 -2.57 16.28
C ILE A 99 11.98 -2.90 16.60
N LEU A 100 11.57 -4.16 16.51
CA LEU A 100 10.25 -4.65 16.88
C LEU A 100 10.28 -5.40 18.21
N SER A 101 9.25 -5.22 19.00
CA SER A 101 8.95 -6.04 20.16
C SER A 101 8.14 -7.27 19.73
N PRO A 102 8.34 -8.44 20.36
CA PRO A 102 7.41 -9.56 20.22
C PRO A 102 6.00 -9.15 20.66
N ILE A 103 4.99 -9.69 19.97
CA ILE A 103 3.59 -9.47 20.33
C ILE A 103 3.23 -10.34 21.52
N ASP A 104 2.77 -9.73 22.60
CA ASP A 104 2.36 -10.44 23.81
C ASP A 104 1.06 -11.22 23.58
N THR A 105 1.02 -12.47 23.97
CA THR A 105 -0.17 -13.35 23.94
C THR A 105 -0.61 -13.79 25.34
N SER A 106 0.09 -13.38 26.38
CA SER A 106 -0.14 -13.84 27.76
C SER A 106 -1.47 -13.38 28.36
N PHE A 107 -2.04 -12.30 27.82
CA PHE A 107 -3.31 -11.73 28.27
C PHE A 107 -4.56 -12.53 27.86
N VAL A 108 -4.43 -13.49 26.93
CA VAL A 108 -5.54 -14.33 26.49
C VAL A 108 -5.45 -15.74 27.11
N GLU A 109 -6.62 -16.35 27.34
CA GLU A 109 -6.70 -17.68 27.90
C GLU A 109 -5.93 -18.69 27.01
N LYS A 110 -5.02 -19.45 27.59
CA LYS A 110 -4.14 -20.42 26.93
C LYS A 110 -3.21 -19.83 25.86
N GLY A 111 -3.03 -18.50 25.85
CA GLY A 111 -2.23 -17.82 24.85
C GLY A 111 -2.76 -17.90 23.41
N ILE A 112 -4.03 -18.28 23.21
CA ILE A 112 -4.64 -18.42 21.89
C ILE A 112 -5.38 -17.13 21.52
N THR A 113 -4.81 -16.36 20.63
CA THR A 113 -5.36 -15.07 20.16
C THR A 113 -6.32 -15.25 18.98
N ASN A 114 -7.08 -14.18 18.63
CA ASN A 114 -7.98 -14.23 17.49
C ASN A 114 -7.23 -14.43 16.17
N TRP A 115 -6.04 -13.82 16.00
CA TRP A 115 -5.24 -14.06 14.79
C TRP A 115 -4.74 -15.49 14.69
N MET A 116 -4.30 -16.12 15.76
CA MET A 116 -3.92 -17.53 15.75
C MET A 116 -5.07 -18.45 15.37
N LYS A 117 -6.30 -18.04 15.71
CA LYS A 117 -7.51 -18.84 15.47
C LYS A 117 -8.06 -18.65 14.06
N TYR A 118 -7.96 -17.45 13.51
CA TYR A 118 -8.73 -17.05 12.34
C TYR A 118 -7.88 -16.58 11.15
N THR A 119 -6.55 -16.40 11.27
CA THR A 119 -5.74 -16.05 10.10
C THR A 119 -5.89 -17.08 9.00
N SER A 120 -6.08 -16.61 7.77
CA SER A 120 -6.16 -17.47 6.59
C SER A 120 -4.93 -18.35 6.42
N PRO A 121 -5.09 -19.63 6.04
CA PRO A 121 -3.95 -20.50 5.69
C PRO A 121 -3.06 -19.91 4.59
N PHE A 122 -3.64 -19.19 3.64
CA PHE A 122 -2.92 -18.48 2.60
C PHE A 122 -2.04 -17.37 3.20
N ILE A 123 -2.61 -16.48 3.99
CA ILE A 123 -1.88 -15.39 4.65
C ILE A 123 -0.81 -15.95 5.60
N ASP A 124 -1.12 -17.00 6.35
CA ASP A 124 -0.16 -17.68 7.22
C ASP A 124 1.03 -18.25 6.45
N GLY A 125 0.77 -18.77 5.23
CA GLY A 125 1.81 -19.20 4.30
C GLY A 125 2.71 -18.06 3.84
N LEU A 126 2.14 -16.89 3.58
CA LEU A 126 2.86 -15.69 3.14
C LEU A 126 3.73 -15.10 4.25
N LEU A 127 3.21 -14.99 5.47
CA LEU A 127 3.96 -14.49 6.63
C LEU A 127 5.25 -15.27 6.90
N LYS A 128 5.35 -16.53 6.47
CA LYS A 128 6.58 -17.32 6.58
C LYS A 128 7.75 -16.75 5.80
N HIS A 129 7.49 -15.97 4.74
CA HIS A 129 8.55 -15.35 3.94
C HIS A 129 9.12 -14.10 4.59
N ILE A 130 8.41 -13.52 5.57
CA ILE A 130 8.88 -12.35 6.32
C ILE A 130 9.94 -12.79 7.33
N GLY A 131 11.20 -12.33 7.16
CA GLY A 131 12.29 -12.60 8.09
C GLY A 131 12.91 -14.00 8.02
N GLU A 132 12.42 -14.91 7.16
CA GLU A 132 12.89 -16.31 7.06
C GLU A 132 14.42 -16.38 6.80
N ASN A 133 14.92 -15.50 5.94
CA ASN A 133 16.36 -15.44 5.59
C ASN A 133 17.28 -15.04 6.76
N GLN A 134 16.73 -14.52 7.86
CA GLN A 134 17.46 -14.15 9.08
C GLN A 134 17.22 -15.11 10.25
N GLY A 135 16.47 -16.19 10.03
CA GLY A 135 16.07 -17.10 11.09
C GLY A 135 15.08 -16.50 12.11
N LEU A 136 14.38 -15.42 11.70
CA LEU A 136 13.32 -14.77 12.48
C LEU A 136 11.96 -15.37 12.11
N SER A 137 11.03 -15.41 13.06
CA SER A 137 9.64 -15.78 12.82
C SER A 137 8.78 -14.50 12.75
N ALA A 138 8.20 -14.23 11.59
CA ALA A 138 7.27 -13.11 11.48
C ALA A 138 6.10 -13.19 12.45
N LYS A 139 5.65 -14.41 12.78
CA LYS A 139 4.54 -14.64 13.73
C LYS A 139 4.80 -14.13 15.14
N ASP A 140 6.06 -13.94 15.52
CA ASP A 140 6.40 -13.40 16.84
C ASP A 140 6.32 -11.87 16.88
N TYR A 141 6.40 -11.21 15.73
CA TYR A 141 6.54 -9.74 15.61
C TYR A 141 5.47 -9.07 14.78
N THR A 142 4.73 -9.82 13.96
CA THR A 142 3.74 -9.25 13.02
C THR A 142 2.41 -10.00 13.08
N VAL A 143 1.32 -9.27 12.88
CA VAL A 143 -0.02 -9.84 12.65
C VAL A 143 -0.62 -9.21 11.41
N ALA A 144 -0.97 -10.01 10.42
CA ALA A 144 -1.60 -9.54 9.20
C ALA A 144 -2.96 -8.87 9.49
N TYR A 145 -3.22 -7.79 8.77
CA TYR A 145 -4.44 -6.98 8.89
C TYR A 145 -5.32 -7.08 7.66
N LEU A 146 -4.96 -6.34 6.61
CA LEU A 146 -5.63 -6.36 5.31
C LEU A 146 -4.63 -6.80 4.25
N TRP A 147 -5.15 -7.29 3.11
CA TRP A 147 -4.31 -7.74 2.00
C TRP A 147 -4.97 -7.45 0.66
N GLY A 148 -4.19 -7.45 -0.38
CA GLY A 148 -4.71 -7.20 -1.70
C GLY A 148 -3.73 -7.45 -2.84
N THR A 149 -4.13 -6.95 -4.00
CA THR A 149 -3.34 -6.97 -5.24
C THR A 149 -3.29 -5.59 -5.85
N THR A 150 -2.23 -5.29 -6.59
CA THR A 150 -2.17 -4.13 -7.46
C THR A 150 -2.63 -4.49 -8.86
N GLY A 151 -3.47 -3.65 -9.47
CA GLY A 151 -4.01 -3.90 -10.80
C GLY A 151 -4.46 -2.62 -11.50
N VAL A 152 -5.34 -2.78 -12.46
CA VAL A 152 -5.87 -1.68 -13.28
C VAL A 152 -7.35 -1.53 -13.05
N LEU A 153 -7.77 -0.42 -12.48
CA LEU A 153 -9.15 0.05 -12.45
C LEU A 153 -9.41 0.89 -13.71
N PHE A 154 -10.44 0.56 -14.47
CA PHE A 154 -10.75 1.29 -15.70
C PHE A 154 -12.25 1.53 -15.89
N ASN A 155 -12.55 2.66 -16.55
CA ASN A 155 -13.91 3.04 -16.90
C ASN A 155 -14.26 2.49 -18.28
N LYS A 156 -15.20 1.54 -18.35
CA LYS A 156 -15.61 0.85 -19.59
C LYS A 156 -16.21 1.77 -20.65
N LYS A 157 -16.61 2.98 -20.27
CA LYS A 157 -17.00 4.02 -21.22
C LYS A 157 -15.87 4.43 -22.17
N TYR A 158 -14.62 4.37 -21.71
CA TYR A 158 -13.45 4.87 -22.44
C TYR A 158 -12.49 3.76 -22.83
N VAL A 159 -12.47 2.65 -22.09
CA VAL A 159 -11.47 1.59 -22.18
C VAL A 159 -12.15 0.24 -22.25
N LYS A 160 -11.78 -0.58 -23.24
CA LYS A 160 -12.27 -1.94 -23.34
C LYS A 160 -11.40 -2.88 -22.51
N PRO A 161 -11.97 -3.98 -21.94
CA PRO A 161 -11.22 -4.93 -21.13
C PRO A 161 -9.95 -5.48 -21.81
N GLU A 162 -10.03 -5.81 -23.11
CA GLU A 162 -8.91 -6.35 -23.86
C GLU A 162 -7.73 -5.39 -24.03
N GLU A 163 -7.94 -4.09 -23.83
CA GLU A 163 -6.90 -3.05 -23.95
C GLU A 163 -6.01 -2.99 -22.70
N VAL A 164 -6.45 -3.57 -21.58
CA VAL A 164 -5.75 -3.49 -20.28
C VAL A 164 -5.41 -4.87 -19.71
N TYR A 165 -5.56 -5.94 -20.49
CA TYR A 165 -5.14 -7.30 -20.07
C TYR A 165 -3.62 -7.49 -20.05
N SER A 166 -2.87 -6.54 -20.57
CA SER A 166 -1.42 -6.48 -20.51
C SER A 166 -0.97 -5.12 -20.01
N TRP A 167 0.08 -5.06 -19.17
CA TRP A 167 0.73 -3.81 -18.80
C TRP A 167 1.28 -3.03 -19.99
N GLY A 168 1.33 -3.67 -21.18
CA GLY A 168 1.68 -3.02 -22.43
C GLY A 168 0.87 -1.76 -22.75
N PHE A 169 -0.34 -1.59 -22.21
CA PHE A 169 -1.14 -0.39 -22.36
C PHE A 169 -0.43 0.88 -21.86
N LEU A 170 0.48 0.74 -20.89
CA LEU A 170 1.28 1.85 -20.35
C LEU A 170 2.24 2.46 -21.40
N PHE A 171 2.39 1.82 -22.55
CA PHE A 171 3.21 2.31 -23.67
C PHE A 171 2.36 2.75 -24.88
N ASP A 172 1.03 2.58 -24.83
CA ASP A 172 0.12 2.99 -25.90
C ASP A 172 -0.21 4.48 -25.80
N SER A 173 0.06 5.21 -26.87
CA SER A 173 -0.22 6.65 -27.00
C SER A 173 -1.70 7.02 -26.86
N LYS A 174 -2.65 6.07 -27.06
CA LYS A 174 -4.07 6.24 -26.79
C LYS A 174 -4.32 6.71 -25.36
N PHE A 175 -3.54 6.22 -24.41
CA PHE A 175 -3.69 6.51 -22.98
C PHE A 175 -2.86 7.71 -22.48
N ARG A 176 -2.32 8.49 -23.41
CA ARG A 176 -1.52 9.67 -23.06
C ARG A 176 -2.26 10.59 -22.08
N LYS A 177 -1.64 10.81 -20.89
CA LYS A 177 -2.22 11.59 -19.78
C LYS A 177 -3.61 11.09 -19.33
N LYS A 178 -3.83 9.78 -19.37
CA LYS A 178 -5.11 9.17 -18.96
C LYS A 178 -4.97 8.21 -17.78
N VAL A 179 -3.76 7.83 -17.41
CA VAL A 179 -3.46 6.87 -16.35
C VAL A 179 -3.09 7.62 -15.07
N ILE A 180 -3.80 7.37 -13.98
CA ILE A 180 -3.32 7.71 -12.64
C ILE A 180 -2.48 6.55 -12.15
N MET A 181 -1.31 6.83 -11.59
CA MET A 181 -0.42 5.81 -11.02
C MET A 181 -0.48 5.92 -9.51
N LYS A 182 -0.55 4.76 -8.84
CA LYS A 182 -0.39 4.70 -7.39
C LYS A 182 0.98 5.27 -6.99
N ASP A 183 1.03 6.14 -5.99
CA ASP A 183 2.29 6.70 -5.51
C ASP A 183 3.00 5.75 -4.54
N SER A 184 3.31 4.56 -5.04
CA SER A 184 4.09 3.52 -4.38
C SER A 184 5.09 2.91 -5.35
N PHE A 185 6.37 3.19 -5.16
CA PHE A 185 7.39 2.62 -6.04
C PHE A 185 7.49 1.10 -5.93
N SER A 186 7.31 0.54 -4.74
CA SER A 186 7.42 -0.92 -4.53
C SER A 186 6.43 -1.70 -5.38
N ASP A 187 5.16 -1.25 -5.43
CA ASP A 187 4.13 -1.84 -6.28
C ASP A 187 4.48 -1.62 -7.77
N ILE A 188 4.83 -0.39 -8.11
CA ILE A 188 5.13 -0.03 -9.51
C ILE A 188 6.39 -0.74 -10.03
N TYR A 189 7.40 -0.98 -9.18
CA TYR A 189 8.54 -1.82 -9.55
C TYR A 189 8.08 -3.23 -9.97
N ASN A 190 7.20 -3.85 -9.19
CA ASN A 190 6.67 -5.18 -9.49
C ASN A 190 5.85 -5.20 -10.80
N VAL A 191 5.07 -4.16 -11.07
CA VAL A 191 4.35 -4.00 -12.36
C VAL A 191 5.33 -4.06 -13.52
N PHE A 192 6.37 -3.22 -13.51
CA PHE A 192 7.29 -3.12 -14.64
C PHE A 192 8.26 -4.29 -14.74
N ILE A 193 8.70 -4.87 -13.64
CA ILE A 193 9.61 -6.01 -13.69
C ILE A 193 8.89 -7.29 -14.17
N ASN A 194 7.64 -7.50 -13.76
CA ASN A 194 6.82 -8.61 -14.25
C ASN A 194 6.52 -8.46 -15.75
N TYR A 195 6.27 -7.23 -16.23
CA TYR A 195 6.12 -6.96 -17.67
C TYR A 195 7.41 -7.26 -18.42
N ALA A 196 8.56 -6.79 -17.95
CA ALA A 196 9.85 -6.95 -18.60
C ALA A 196 10.28 -8.41 -18.76
N TYR A 197 9.99 -9.24 -17.77
CA TYR A 197 10.42 -10.63 -17.70
C TYR A 197 9.29 -11.65 -17.94
N TYR A 198 8.18 -11.20 -18.53
CA TYR A 198 7.00 -12.06 -18.72
C TYR A 198 7.32 -13.37 -19.45
N ASP A 199 8.03 -13.30 -20.56
CA ASP A 199 8.39 -14.49 -21.36
C ASP A 199 9.40 -15.40 -20.62
N ASP A 200 10.34 -14.82 -19.88
CA ASP A 200 11.31 -15.58 -19.06
C ASP A 200 10.61 -16.31 -17.91
N VAL A 201 9.65 -15.66 -17.25
CA VAL A 201 8.82 -16.30 -16.22
C VAL A 201 7.95 -17.41 -16.82
N LYS A 202 7.31 -17.15 -17.96
CA LYS A 202 6.44 -18.11 -18.64
C LYS A 202 7.21 -19.34 -19.12
N SER A 203 8.46 -19.18 -19.53
CA SER A 203 9.33 -20.30 -19.93
C SER A 203 9.98 -21.03 -18.76
N GLY A 204 9.87 -20.50 -17.52
CA GLY A 204 10.52 -21.04 -16.34
C GLY A 204 12.01 -20.67 -16.21
N ALA A 205 12.52 -19.74 -17.03
CA ALA A 205 13.90 -19.25 -16.96
C ALA A 205 14.17 -18.44 -15.68
N THR A 206 13.12 -17.82 -15.11
CA THR A 206 13.13 -17.14 -13.82
C THR A 206 11.76 -17.27 -13.14
N ASN A 207 11.63 -16.74 -11.93
CA ASN A 207 10.33 -16.61 -11.26
C ASN A 207 10.13 -15.21 -10.66
N ARG A 208 8.88 -14.85 -10.42
CA ARG A 208 8.47 -13.51 -9.97
C ARG A 208 9.03 -13.14 -8.59
N ASN A 209 9.04 -14.10 -7.67
CA ASN A 209 9.53 -13.83 -6.32
C ASN A 209 11.03 -13.50 -6.31
N LEU A 210 11.83 -14.18 -7.15
CA LEU A 210 13.25 -13.83 -7.32
C LEU A 210 13.44 -12.43 -7.91
N LEU A 211 12.58 -12.04 -8.87
CA LEU A 211 12.64 -10.70 -9.47
C LEU A 211 12.27 -9.60 -8.47
N ALA A 212 11.29 -9.85 -7.60
CA ALA A 212 10.91 -8.94 -6.52
C ALA A 212 11.98 -8.89 -5.42
N GLU A 213 12.58 -10.03 -5.04
CA GLU A 213 13.58 -10.14 -3.99
C GLU A 213 14.93 -9.52 -4.40
N TYR A 214 15.37 -9.73 -5.65
CA TYR A 214 16.68 -9.30 -6.10
C TYR A 214 16.59 -8.08 -7.01
N MET A 215 16.46 -6.89 -6.40
CA MET A 215 16.50 -5.59 -7.09
C MET A 215 17.94 -5.26 -7.54
N THR A 216 18.45 -6.03 -8.50
CA THR A 216 19.80 -5.81 -9.04
C THR A 216 19.88 -4.48 -9.79
N ASN A 217 21.11 -3.92 -9.95
CA ASN A 217 21.32 -2.72 -10.78
C ASN A 217 20.74 -2.87 -12.19
N ARG A 218 20.83 -4.08 -12.78
CA ARG A 218 20.25 -4.38 -14.09
C ARG A 218 18.73 -4.27 -14.06
N ASN A 219 18.07 -4.88 -13.07
CA ASN A 219 16.61 -4.87 -12.95
C ASN A 219 16.09 -3.45 -12.70
N ILE A 220 16.75 -2.70 -11.83
CA ILE A 220 16.43 -1.29 -11.56
C ILE A 220 16.56 -0.44 -12.84
N ALA A 221 17.64 -0.61 -13.62
CA ALA A 221 17.82 0.12 -14.87
C ALA A 221 16.77 -0.23 -15.92
N ILE A 222 16.32 -1.50 -15.99
CA ILE A 222 15.21 -1.91 -16.87
C ILE A 222 13.91 -1.21 -16.45
N VAL A 223 13.61 -1.20 -15.16
CA VAL A 223 12.39 -0.54 -14.63
C VAL A 223 12.45 0.97 -14.87
N GLU A 224 13.60 1.63 -14.66
CA GLU A 224 13.78 3.06 -14.94
C GLU A 224 13.54 3.39 -16.42
N ASP A 225 14.06 2.59 -17.34
CA ASP A 225 13.84 2.75 -18.79
C ASP A 225 12.35 2.61 -19.16
N LEU A 226 11.69 1.58 -18.62
CA LEU A 226 10.25 1.35 -18.84
C LEU A 226 9.40 2.48 -18.25
N LEU A 227 9.70 2.94 -17.04
CA LEU A 227 9.03 4.08 -16.41
C LEU A 227 9.15 5.34 -17.28
N SER A 228 10.35 5.62 -17.80
CA SER A 228 10.59 6.75 -18.72
C SER A 228 9.73 6.66 -19.98
N LYS A 229 9.59 5.46 -20.56
CA LYS A 229 8.75 5.22 -21.74
C LYS A 229 7.25 5.31 -21.44
N ALA A 230 6.82 4.88 -20.26
CA ALA A 230 5.43 4.93 -19.81
C ALA A 230 5.01 6.32 -19.32
N ARG A 231 5.96 7.17 -18.90
CA ARG A 231 5.69 8.50 -18.31
C ARG A 231 4.71 9.38 -19.11
N PRO A 232 4.72 9.40 -20.46
CA PRO A 232 3.77 10.18 -21.24
C PRO A 232 2.30 9.80 -21.04
N GLN A 233 2.00 8.57 -20.62
CA GLN A 233 0.63 8.09 -20.39
C GLN A 233 0.14 8.48 -19.00
N MET A 234 1.05 8.74 -18.06
CA MET A 234 0.72 9.07 -16.68
C MET A 234 0.21 10.52 -16.60
N LYS A 235 -0.97 10.68 -15.98
CA LYS A 235 -1.63 11.96 -15.72
C LYS A 235 -1.14 12.55 -14.39
N SER A 236 -1.22 11.75 -13.34
CA SER A 236 -0.87 12.11 -11.97
C SER A 236 -0.42 10.88 -11.18
N PHE A 237 0.05 11.13 -9.97
CA PHE A 237 0.41 10.14 -8.97
C PHE A 237 -0.39 10.45 -7.71
N GLY A 238 -0.90 9.44 -7.02
CA GLY A 238 -1.72 9.63 -5.82
C GLY A 238 -1.85 8.36 -4.99
N VAL A 239 -2.14 8.53 -3.70
CA VAL A 239 -2.41 7.42 -2.77
C VAL A 239 -3.91 7.18 -2.69
N ASP A 240 -4.74 8.21 -2.46
CA ASP A 240 -6.19 8.07 -2.22
C ASP A 240 -7.07 8.89 -3.19
N GLU A 241 -6.53 9.94 -3.80
CA GLU A 241 -7.30 10.81 -4.70
C GLU A 241 -7.79 10.10 -5.96
N ASP A 242 -7.07 9.08 -6.41
CA ASP A 242 -7.35 8.33 -7.62
C ASP A 242 -8.69 7.57 -7.55
N LYS A 243 -9.03 6.97 -6.41
CA LYS A 243 -10.31 6.25 -6.23
C LYS A 243 -11.52 7.16 -6.40
N ARG A 244 -11.45 8.41 -5.88
CA ARG A 244 -12.53 9.41 -6.03
C ARG A 244 -12.67 9.87 -7.48
N MET A 245 -11.54 10.08 -8.19
CA MET A 245 -11.55 10.46 -9.62
C MET A 245 -12.03 9.33 -10.53
N MET A 246 -11.91 8.09 -10.12
CA MET A 246 -12.49 6.96 -10.84
C MET A 246 -13.99 6.85 -10.54
N ALA A 247 -14.42 6.98 -9.29
CA ALA A 247 -15.82 6.90 -8.87
C ALA A 247 -16.70 8.00 -9.51
N ASP A 248 -16.20 9.22 -9.65
CA ASP A 248 -16.92 10.32 -10.33
C ASP A 248 -16.87 10.24 -11.86
N GLY A 249 -16.14 9.28 -12.44
CA GLY A 249 -16.00 9.05 -13.87
C GLY A 249 -15.13 10.08 -14.60
N SER A 250 -14.40 10.93 -13.89
CA SER A 250 -13.54 11.99 -14.47
C SER A 250 -12.23 11.43 -15.04
N ASN A 251 -11.87 10.19 -14.73
CA ASN A 251 -10.65 9.56 -15.25
C ASN A 251 -10.93 8.25 -16.01
N TRP A 252 -9.96 7.81 -16.82
CA TRP A 252 -10.09 6.63 -17.67
C TRP A 252 -9.55 5.38 -17.00
N LEU A 253 -8.38 5.49 -16.37
CA LEU A 253 -7.57 4.40 -15.85
C LEU A 253 -6.87 4.81 -14.56
N SER A 254 -6.81 3.89 -13.61
CA SER A 254 -5.93 3.97 -12.46
C SER A 254 -5.18 2.66 -12.28
N VAL A 255 -3.86 2.71 -12.09
CA VAL A 255 -3.08 1.62 -11.53
C VAL A 255 -3.18 1.78 -10.03
N THR A 256 -3.89 0.87 -9.37
CA THR A 256 -4.33 1.03 -7.98
C THR A 256 -4.47 -0.31 -7.26
N TRP A 257 -4.64 -0.26 -5.95
CA TRP A 257 -4.93 -1.42 -5.12
C TRP A 257 -6.39 -1.87 -5.27
N ASN A 258 -6.62 -3.16 -5.13
CA ASN A 258 -7.95 -3.75 -5.32
C ASN A 258 -9.02 -3.22 -4.37
N GLY A 259 -8.66 -2.88 -3.11
CA GLY A 259 -9.61 -2.30 -2.15
C GLY A 259 -10.07 -0.91 -2.57
N ASP A 260 -9.15 -0.03 -2.99
CA ASP A 260 -9.49 1.28 -3.56
C ASP A 260 -10.34 1.14 -4.82
N ALA A 261 -10.03 0.12 -5.65
CA ALA A 261 -10.83 -0.18 -6.83
C ALA A 261 -12.25 -0.60 -6.42
N ARG A 262 -12.38 -1.46 -5.41
CA ARG A 262 -13.68 -1.90 -4.88
C ARG A 262 -14.48 -0.74 -4.32
N TRP A 263 -13.86 0.07 -3.47
CA TRP A 263 -14.47 1.28 -2.93
C TRP A 263 -14.96 2.22 -4.05
N ALA A 264 -14.14 2.48 -5.05
CA ALA A 264 -14.52 3.32 -6.19
C ALA A 264 -15.68 2.75 -7.01
N MET A 265 -15.76 1.41 -7.13
CA MET A 265 -16.87 0.73 -7.81
C MET A 265 -18.18 0.82 -7.01
N ASP A 266 -18.12 0.79 -5.69
CA ASP A 266 -19.27 0.92 -4.80
C ASP A 266 -19.80 2.36 -4.76
N GLU A 267 -18.92 3.35 -4.75
CA GLU A 267 -19.27 4.77 -4.73
C GLU A 267 -19.63 5.33 -6.13
N ALA A 268 -19.38 4.55 -7.19
CA ALA A 268 -19.65 4.98 -8.56
C ALA A 268 -21.15 5.18 -8.81
N GLY A 269 -21.50 6.34 -9.36
CA GLY A 269 -22.87 6.60 -9.79
C GLY A 269 -23.32 5.70 -10.96
N GLU A 270 -24.63 5.54 -11.17
CA GLU A 270 -25.24 4.66 -12.19
C GLU A 270 -24.67 4.85 -13.63
N SER A 271 -24.10 6.01 -13.91
CA SER A 271 -23.53 6.36 -15.23
C SER A 271 -22.05 5.97 -15.39
N VAL A 272 -21.42 5.47 -14.33
CA VAL A 272 -19.99 5.12 -14.29
C VAL A 272 -19.84 3.62 -14.15
N ASP A 273 -19.35 2.95 -15.19
CA ASP A 273 -19.15 1.51 -15.22
C ASP A 273 -17.68 1.19 -15.11
N LEU A 274 -17.24 0.81 -13.92
CA LEU A 274 -15.84 0.49 -13.57
C LEU A 274 -15.60 -1.01 -13.56
N GLN A 275 -14.38 -1.41 -13.91
CA GLN A 275 -13.91 -2.77 -13.79
C GLN A 275 -12.45 -2.78 -13.36
N TYR A 276 -12.08 -3.78 -12.53
CA TYR A 276 -10.71 -4.01 -12.10
C TYR A 276 -10.16 -5.30 -12.71
N VAL A 277 -8.86 -5.30 -13.06
CA VAL A 277 -8.16 -6.47 -13.57
C VAL A 277 -6.69 -6.46 -13.14
N VAL A 278 -6.17 -7.64 -12.81
CA VAL A 278 -4.71 -7.87 -12.72
C VAL A 278 -4.25 -8.38 -14.08
N PRO A 279 -3.39 -7.66 -14.82
CA PRO A 279 -2.92 -8.04 -16.15
C PRO A 279 -2.24 -9.41 -16.21
N GLN A 280 -2.13 -9.96 -17.42
CA GLN A 280 -1.64 -11.32 -17.64
C GLN A 280 -0.19 -11.57 -17.22
N GLU A 281 0.64 -10.55 -17.24
CA GLU A 281 2.04 -10.63 -16.79
C GLU A 281 2.14 -10.82 -15.28
N GLY A 282 1.04 -10.53 -14.56
CA GLY A 282 0.99 -10.54 -13.11
C GLY A 282 1.32 -9.17 -12.51
N SER A 283 1.33 -9.11 -11.21
CA SER A 283 1.55 -7.89 -10.44
C SER A 283 2.19 -8.24 -9.10
N ASP A 284 1.88 -7.47 -8.07
CA ASP A 284 2.16 -7.80 -6.67
C ASP A 284 0.90 -8.20 -5.92
N CYS A 285 1.15 -8.93 -4.85
CA CYS A 285 0.21 -9.21 -3.78
C CYS A 285 0.88 -8.75 -2.48
N TRP A 286 0.22 -7.94 -1.70
CA TRP A 286 0.76 -7.30 -0.50
C TRP A 286 -0.09 -7.60 0.73
N ILE A 287 0.52 -7.46 1.91
CA ILE A 287 -0.13 -7.65 3.21
C ILE A 287 0.34 -6.54 4.14
N ASP A 288 -0.59 -5.76 4.66
CA ASP A 288 -0.28 -4.86 5.76
C ASP A 288 -0.30 -5.61 7.09
N CYS A 289 0.68 -5.34 7.93
CA CYS A 289 0.91 -6.05 9.17
C CYS A 289 0.98 -5.10 10.36
N TRP A 290 0.24 -5.38 11.42
CA TRP A 290 0.43 -4.71 12.69
C TRP A 290 1.75 -5.12 13.32
N VAL A 291 2.54 -4.12 13.74
CA VAL A 291 3.82 -4.31 14.45
C VAL A 291 3.90 -3.40 15.67
N ILE A 292 4.63 -3.84 16.70
CA ILE A 292 4.88 -3.08 17.93
C ILE A 292 6.35 -2.68 17.96
N PRO A 293 6.72 -1.40 17.82
CA PRO A 293 8.11 -0.97 17.94
C PRO A 293 8.65 -1.22 19.36
N ASN A 294 9.96 -1.45 19.48
CA ASN A 294 10.59 -1.65 20.79
C ASN A 294 10.63 -0.37 21.67
N CYS A 295 10.33 0.79 21.08
CA CYS A 295 10.16 2.06 21.80
C CYS A 295 8.73 2.29 22.31
N ALA A 296 7.77 1.38 22.01
CA ALA A 296 6.39 1.47 22.47
C ALA A 296 6.32 1.59 23.99
N LYS A 297 5.47 2.51 24.46
CA LYS A 297 5.27 2.75 25.91
C LYS A 297 4.10 1.96 26.47
N ASN A 298 3.22 1.45 25.59
CA ASN A 298 2.05 0.67 25.96
C ASN A 298 1.90 -0.59 25.09
N PRO A 299 2.91 -1.50 25.06
CA PRO A 299 2.91 -2.68 24.17
C PRO A 299 1.82 -3.69 24.53
N GLU A 300 1.41 -3.77 25.79
CA GLU A 300 0.30 -4.63 26.21
C GLU A 300 -1.02 -4.17 25.56
N ALA A 301 -1.38 -2.89 25.68
CA ALA A 301 -2.58 -2.35 25.04
C ALA A 301 -2.53 -2.49 23.51
N ALA A 302 -1.33 -2.37 22.90
CA ALA A 302 -1.13 -2.62 21.48
C ALA A 302 -1.46 -4.09 21.12
N SER A 303 -1.06 -5.07 21.93
CA SER A 303 -1.43 -6.47 21.72
C SER A 303 -2.93 -6.73 21.86
N TYR A 304 -3.61 -6.04 22.81
CA TYR A 304 -5.08 -6.06 22.89
C TYR A 304 -5.73 -5.46 21.64
N TRP A 305 -5.20 -4.36 21.12
CA TRP A 305 -5.68 -3.72 19.89
C TRP A 305 -5.65 -4.69 18.71
N ILE A 306 -4.51 -5.33 18.50
CA ILE A 306 -4.34 -6.34 17.44
C ILE A 306 -5.36 -7.46 17.59
N ASN A 307 -5.49 -8.01 18.82
CA ASN A 307 -6.42 -9.10 19.09
C ASN A 307 -7.87 -8.71 18.84
N PHE A 308 -8.23 -7.46 19.15
CA PHE A 308 -9.56 -6.93 18.91
C PHE A 308 -9.86 -6.79 17.41
N LEU A 309 -8.92 -6.25 16.63
CA LEU A 309 -9.09 -6.09 15.18
C LEU A 309 -9.22 -7.43 14.44
N CYS A 310 -8.60 -8.49 14.97
CA CYS A 310 -8.72 -9.85 14.43
C CYS A 310 -10.01 -10.59 14.82
N ARG A 311 -10.94 -9.95 15.52
CA ARG A 311 -12.30 -10.49 15.74
C ARG A 311 -13.07 -10.44 14.42
N PRO A 312 -13.78 -11.51 14.04
CA PRO A 312 -14.52 -11.55 12.78
C PRO A 312 -15.54 -10.40 12.59
N ASP A 313 -16.24 -10.02 13.66
CA ASP A 313 -17.20 -8.92 13.65
C ASP A 313 -16.55 -7.54 13.46
N ILE A 314 -15.33 -7.35 13.93
CA ILE A 314 -14.57 -6.11 13.77
C ILE A 314 -13.86 -6.08 12.42
N ALA A 315 -13.31 -7.21 12.00
CA ALA A 315 -12.72 -7.36 10.67
C ALA A 315 -13.72 -7.02 9.55
N LEU A 316 -14.98 -7.47 9.69
CA LEU A 316 -16.05 -7.10 8.75
C LEU A 316 -16.29 -5.60 8.67
N LEU A 317 -16.34 -4.90 9.81
CA LEU A 317 -16.47 -3.42 9.81
C LEU A 317 -15.33 -2.72 9.08
N CYS A 318 -14.10 -3.24 9.25
CA CYS A 318 -12.95 -2.69 8.52
C CYS A 318 -13.04 -2.98 7.01
N MET A 319 -13.45 -4.19 6.61
CA MET A 319 -13.65 -4.56 5.21
C MET A 319 -14.73 -3.71 4.53
N GLU A 320 -15.85 -3.46 5.21
CA GLU A 320 -16.97 -2.64 4.71
C GLU A 320 -16.55 -1.20 4.42
N GLU A 321 -15.74 -0.60 5.32
CA GLU A 321 -15.29 0.78 5.17
C GLU A 321 -14.20 0.92 4.12
N THR A 322 -13.24 0.00 4.10
CA THR A 322 -12.00 0.15 3.31
C THR A 322 -12.09 -0.46 1.92
N GLY A 323 -13.03 -1.38 1.69
CA GLY A 323 -13.08 -2.19 0.46
C GLY A 323 -12.03 -3.30 0.38
N TYR A 324 -11.13 -3.44 1.37
CA TYR A 324 -10.08 -4.45 1.36
C TYR A 324 -10.49 -5.76 2.04
N SER A 325 -9.84 -6.84 1.65
CA SER A 325 -10.04 -8.15 2.29
C SER A 325 -9.22 -8.26 3.57
N SER A 326 -9.87 -8.72 4.65
CA SER A 326 -9.16 -9.03 5.90
C SER A 326 -8.31 -10.27 5.75
N ALA A 327 -7.20 -10.31 6.50
CA ALA A 327 -6.39 -11.52 6.68
C ALA A 327 -7.13 -12.64 7.44
N ILE A 328 -8.30 -12.35 8.00
CA ILE A 328 -9.11 -13.26 8.81
C ILE A 328 -10.03 -14.10 7.93
N ALA A 329 -9.91 -15.42 8.03
CA ALA A 329 -10.71 -16.41 7.29
C ALA A 329 -11.64 -17.17 8.23
N SER A 330 -12.64 -16.48 8.79
CA SER A 330 -13.64 -17.12 9.64
C SER A 330 -14.89 -17.53 8.84
N PRO A 331 -15.70 -18.48 9.35
CA PRO A 331 -17.00 -18.82 8.75
C PRO A 331 -17.95 -17.62 8.66
N ASP A 332 -17.87 -16.68 9.61
CA ASP A 332 -18.71 -15.48 9.61
C ASP A 332 -18.33 -14.54 8.47
N ILE A 333 -17.03 -14.35 8.21
CA ILE A 333 -16.55 -13.58 7.06
C ILE A 333 -16.94 -14.27 5.76
N LEU A 334 -16.71 -15.57 5.62
CA LEU A 334 -17.10 -16.34 4.42
C LEU A 334 -18.57 -16.16 4.11
N LYS A 335 -19.42 -16.24 5.13
CA LYS A 335 -20.87 -16.04 4.99
C LYS A 335 -21.20 -14.60 4.57
N ALA A 336 -20.55 -13.61 5.15
CA ALA A 336 -20.82 -12.19 4.87
C ALA A 336 -20.39 -11.78 3.45
N VAL A 337 -19.26 -12.31 2.94
CA VAL A 337 -18.76 -11.99 1.60
C VAL A 337 -19.45 -12.79 0.48
N THR A 338 -20.25 -13.80 0.82
CA THR A 338 -20.98 -14.60 -0.18
C THR A 338 -22.19 -13.84 -0.70
N ASP A 339 -22.19 -13.53 -2.00
CA ASP A 339 -23.28 -12.84 -2.69
C ASP A 339 -23.91 -13.74 -3.76
N LYS A 340 -25.18 -14.10 -3.57
CA LYS A 340 -25.95 -14.95 -4.48
C LYS A 340 -26.29 -14.29 -5.82
N ASN A 341 -26.07 -12.98 -5.95
CA ASN A 341 -26.27 -12.26 -7.21
C ASN A 341 -25.07 -12.40 -8.15
N ILE A 342 -23.95 -12.88 -7.66
CA ILE A 342 -22.77 -13.18 -8.47
C ILE A 342 -23.01 -14.49 -9.22
N ASN A 343 -22.75 -14.48 -10.53
CA ASN A 343 -23.06 -15.60 -11.42
C ASN A 343 -21.96 -16.68 -11.48
N GLU A 344 -20.74 -16.36 -11.07
CA GLU A 344 -19.60 -17.27 -11.14
C GLU A 344 -19.05 -17.57 -9.74
N ALA A 345 -19.00 -18.86 -9.41
CA ALA A 345 -18.37 -19.29 -8.16
C ALA A 345 -16.85 -19.39 -8.32
N ILE A 346 -16.14 -19.02 -7.28
CA ILE A 346 -14.66 -19.07 -7.20
C ILE A 346 -14.26 -20.12 -6.15
N ASP A 347 -13.22 -20.88 -6.44
CA ASP A 347 -12.58 -21.75 -5.46
C ASP A 347 -11.70 -20.88 -4.53
N LEU A 348 -12.15 -20.73 -3.29
CA LEU A 348 -11.48 -20.02 -2.21
C LEU A 348 -10.92 -20.95 -1.14
N SER A 349 -10.78 -22.23 -1.45
CA SER A 349 -10.21 -23.21 -0.50
C SER A 349 -8.77 -22.84 -0.07
N TYR A 350 -8.02 -22.15 -0.92
CA TYR A 350 -6.71 -21.62 -0.58
C TYR A 350 -6.75 -20.59 0.57
N PHE A 351 -7.86 -19.85 0.69
CA PHE A 351 -8.01 -18.77 1.68
C PHE A 351 -8.83 -19.19 2.90
N PHE A 352 -10.03 -19.74 2.71
CA PHE A 352 -10.94 -20.11 3.80
C PHE A 352 -10.84 -21.58 4.25
N GLY A 353 -10.03 -22.38 3.57
CA GLY A 353 -9.88 -23.81 3.85
C GLY A 353 -10.71 -24.71 2.93
N PRO A 354 -10.58 -26.04 3.06
CA PRO A 354 -10.94 -27.04 2.04
C PRO A 354 -12.43 -27.08 1.67
N ASP A 355 -13.31 -26.55 2.51
CA ASP A 355 -14.75 -26.58 2.26
C ASP A 355 -15.23 -25.40 1.36
N ALA A 356 -14.37 -24.41 1.11
CA ALA A 356 -14.71 -23.20 0.32
C ALA A 356 -14.40 -23.35 -1.18
N THR A 357 -14.80 -24.45 -1.81
CA THR A 357 -14.45 -24.78 -3.21
C THR A 357 -15.33 -24.12 -4.26
N ALA A 358 -16.51 -23.58 -3.86
CA ALA A 358 -17.43 -22.92 -4.79
C ALA A 358 -18.15 -21.77 -4.05
N VAL A 359 -17.51 -20.61 -3.99
CA VAL A 359 -18.04 -19.43 -3.29
C VAL A 359 -18.41 -18.37 -4.31
N TYR A 360 -19.63 -17.86 -4.24
CA TYR A 360 -20.08 -16.72 -5.03
C TYR A 360 -19.63 -15.43 -4.33
N VAL A 361 -18.56 -14.82 -4.82
CA VAL A 361 -17.91 -13.70 -4.16
C VAL A 361 -17.32 -12.73 -5.19
N ASP A 362 -17.20 -11.46 -4.82
CA ASP A 362 -16.50 -10.48 -5.64
C ASP A 362 -15.03 -10.86 -5.85
N SER A 363 -14.68 -11.06 -7.11
CA SER A 363 -13.32 -11.43 -7.52
C SER A 363 -12.30 -10.29 -7.37
N VAL A 364 -12.73 -9.07 -7.13
CA VAL A 364 -11.85 -7.93 -6.80
C VAL A 364 -11.33 -8.10 -5.38
N MET A 365 -12.20 -8.48 -4.44
CA MET A 365 -11.81 -8.74 -3.05
C MET A 365 -11.10 -10.09 -2.88
N TYR A 366 -11.65 -11.14 -3.50
CA TYR A 366 -11.13 -12.50 -3.39
C TYR A 366 -10.84 -13.05 -4.79
N PRO A 367 -9.66 -12.77 -5.36
CA PRO A 367 -9.31 -13.20 -6.69
C PRO A 367 -9.14 -14.72 -6.78
N LYS A 368 -9.28 -15.28 -7.98
CA LYS A 368 -8.97 -16.69 -8.28
C LYS A 368 -7.52 -16.98 -7.91
N LEU A 369 -7.23 -18.18 -7.41
CA LEU A 369 -5.87 -18.60 -7.08
C LEU A 369 -4.90 -18.39 -8.27
N SER A 370 -5.36 -18.65 -9.50
CA SER A 370 -4.57 -18.42 -10.71
C SER A 370 -4.18 -16.95 -10.95
N THR A 371 -4.90 -16.00 -10.37
CA THR A 371 -4.51 -14.58 -10.37
C THR A 371 -3.42 -14.32 -9.35
N ILE A 372 -3.58 -14.88 -8.14
CA ILE A 372 -2.56 -14.77 -7.06
C ILE A 372 -1.23 -15.41 -7.48
N GLU A 373 -1.27 -16.58 -8.13
CA GLU A 373 -0.08 -17.27 -8.63
C GLU A 373 0.71 -16.46 -9.68
N ARG A 374 0.06 -15.46 -10.28
CA ARG A 374 0.73 -14.51 -11.19
C ARG A 374 1.30 -13.29 -10.45
N CYS A 375 1.06 -13.15 -9.15
CA CYS A 375 1.59 -12.05 -8.36
C CYS A 375 2.88 -12.45 -7.63
N SER A 376 3.74 -11.48 -7.36
CA SER A 376 4.89 -11.59 -6.47
C SER A 376 4.59 -10.83 -5.17
N PHE A 377 5.30 -11.17 -4.09
CA PHE A 377 5.22 -10.39 -2.85
C PHE A 377 6.18 -9.22 -2.89
N LEU A 378 5.78 -8.13 -2.23
CA LEU A 378 6.69 -7.01 -2.00
C LEU A 378 7.85 -7.47 -1.10
N ARG A 379 9.05 -7.01 -1.39
CA ARG A 379 10.25 -7.36 -0.65
C ARG A 379 11.03 -6.12 -0.25
N ASP A 380 11.72 -6.23 0.86
CA ASP A 380 12.60 -5.18 1.34
C ASP A 380 13.69 -4.86 0.31
N SER A 381 13.71 -3.61 -0.18
CA SER A 381 14.72 -3.11 -1.14
C SER A 381 16.12 -2.92 -0.52
N GLY A 382 16.23 -3.01 0.81
CA GLY A 382 17.50 -2.84 1.53
C GLY A 382 18.24 -1.56 1.16
N ASP A 383 19.53 -1.70 0.86
CA ASP A 383 20.40 -0.58 0.48
C ASP A 383 20.03 0.11 -0.84
N ARG A 384 19.04 -0.42 -1.58
CA ARG A 384 18.56 0.16 -2.85
C ARG A 384 17.52 1.25 -2.68
N GLN A 385 16.99 1.43 -1.48
CA GLN A 385 15.88 2.35 -1.23
C GLN A 385 16.13 3.77 -1.73
N GLU A 386 17.33 4.31 -1.50
CA GLU A 386 17.66 5.67 -1.94
C GLU A 386 17.67 5.80 -3.47
N VAL A 387 18.28 4.84 -4.17
CA VAL A 387 18.29 4.81 -5.65
C VAL A 387 16.87 4.72 -6.21
N ILE A 388 16.04 3.89 -5.59
CA ILE A 388 14.64 3.69 -5.96
C ILE A 388 13.86 4.98 -5.76
N ARG A 389 14.03 5.66 -4.62
CA ARG A 389 13.40 6.93 -4.32
C ARG A 389 13.80 8.01 -5.33
N GLU A 390 15.08 8.13 -5.67
CA GLU A 390 15.55 9.07 -6.68
C GLU A 390 14.92 8.84 -8.06
N ILE A 391 14.83 7.58 -8.51
CA ILE A 391 14.18 7.22 -9.78
C ILE A 391 12.70 7.60 -9.76
N TRP A 392 12.02 7.34 -8.63
CA TRP A 392 10.61 7.63 -8.50
C TRP A 392 10.32 9.14 -8.51
N GLU A 393 11.05 9.91 -7.73
CA GLU A 393 10.94 11.38 -7.72
C GLU A 393 11.28 12.00 -9.08
N LYS A 394 12.30 11.49 -9.76
CA LYS A 394 12.63 11.87 -11.13
C LYS A 394 11.47 11.57 -12.09
N THR A 395 10.86 10.40 -11.96
CA THR A 395 9.71 10.01 -12.79
C THR A 395 8.53 10.95 -12.55
N LYS A 396 8.17 11.22 -11.30
CA LYS A 396 7.08 12.14 -10.94
C LYS A 396 7.33 13.56 -11.45
N SER A 397 8.53 14.08 -11.26
CA SER A 397 8.90 15.45 -11.65
C SER A 397 9.11 15.63 -13.16
N THR A 398 9.24 14.55 -13.94
CA THR A 398 9.46 14.63 -15.38
C THR A 398 8.26 15.26 -16.07
N ARG A 399 8.49 16.42 -16.71
CA ARG A 399 7.44 17.15 -17.43
C ARG A 399 7.12 16.50 -18.78
N VAL A 400 5.88 16.14 -18.98
CA VAL A 400 5.36 15.62 -20.25
C VAL A 400 4.92 16.80 -21.13
N ILE A 401 5.66 17.03 -22.23
CA ILE A 401 5.38 18.09 -23.21
C ILE A 401 4.31 17.57 -24.18
N ASP A 402 3.23 18.34 -24.35
CA ASP A 402 2.17 17.99 -25.30
C ASP A 402 2.58 18.26 -26.76
N TYR A 403 2.06 17.47 -27.70
CA TYR A 403 2.34 17.65 -29.13
C TYR A 403 2.03 19.05 -29.66
N TRP A 404 0.97 19.70 -29.15
CA TRP A 404 0.63 21.08 -29.53
C TRP A 404 1.67 22.09 -29.03
N GLN A 405 2.30 21.85 -27.88
CA GLN A 405 3.41 22.67 -27.36
C GLN A 405 4.65 22.53 -28.26
N ILE A 406 4.94 21.33 -28.73
CA ILE A 406 6.02 21.09 -29.70
C ILE A 406 5.70 21.81 -31.03
N ALA A 407 4.46 21.73 -31.48
CA ALA A 407 4.03 22.43 -32.69
C ALA A 407 4.15 23.96 -32.56
N ILE A 408 3.75 24.51 -31.43
CA ILE A 408 3.91 25.97 -31.17
C ILE A 408 5.39 26.36 -31.16
N ILE A 409 6.24 25.60 -30.46
CA ILE A 409 7.69 25.84 -30.41
C ILE A 409 8.26 25.80 -31.84
N GLY A 410 7.88 24.79 -32.63
CA GLY A 410 8.29 24.68 -34.03
C GLY A 410 7.85 25.84 -34.89
N CYS A 411 6.61 26.30 -34.74
CA CYS A 411 6.10 27.51 -35.42
C CYS A 411 6.86 28.77 -35.02
N LEU A 412 7.11 28.95 -33.73
CA LEU A 412 7.89 30.09 -33.21
C LEU A 412 9.32 30.13 -33.75
N LEU A 413 9.98 28.98 -33.78
CA LEU A 413 11.33 28.85 -34.36
C LEU A 413 11.32 29.13 -35.86
N GLY A 414 10.30 28.66 -36.56
CA GLY A 414 10.08 28.96 -37.99
C GLY A 414 9.94 30.49 -38.28
N VAL A 415 9.06 31.15 -37.49
CA VAL A 415 8.86 32.62 -37.59
C VAL A 415 10.17 33.38 -37.27
N LEU A 416 10.90 32.97 -36.23
CA LEU A 416 12.17 33.56 -35.85
C LEU A 416 13.22 33.42 -36.99
N SER A 417 13.29 32.24 -37.59
CA SER A 417 14.19 31.97 -38.73
C SER A 417 13.89 32.85 -39.93
N ILE A 418 12.61 33.03 -40.28
CA ILE A 418 12.18 33.92 -41.34
C ILE A 418 12.52 35.40 -41.04
N ALA A 419 12.25 35.84 -39.79
CA ALA A 419 12.58 37.18 -39.36
C ALA A 419 14.09 37.47 -39.46
N LEU A 420 14.92 36.55 -39.00
CA LEU A 420 16.39 36.62 -39.11
C LEU A 420 16.84 36.68 -40.58
N ALA A 421 16.29 35.87 -41.46
CA ALA A 421 16.60 35.86 -42.88
C ALA A 421 16.25 37.21 -43.54
N LEU A 422 15.12 37.81 -43.16
CA LEU A 422 14.70 39.16 -43.67
C LEU A 422 15.65 40.26 -43.16
N VAL A 423 16.08 40.21 -41.91
CA VAL A 423 17.08 41.11 -41.34
C VAL A 423 18.42 41.02 -42.09
N PHE A 424 18.93 39.79 -42.25
CA PHE A 424 20.18 39.58 -43.02
C PHE A 424 20.07 40.05 -44.48
N ARG A 425 18.92 39.82 -45.13
CA ARG A 425 18.67 40.31 -46.48
C ARG A 425 18.68 41.86 -46.54
N ARG A 426 18.10 42.54 -45.54
CA ARG A 426 18.13 44.00 -45.45
C ARG A 426 19.54 44.54 -45.22
N ILE A 427 20.33 43.91 -44.33
CA ILE A 427 21.71 44.28 -44.07
C ILE A 427 22.56 44.13 -45.36
N LYS A 428 22.42 43.01 -46.08
CA LYS A 428 23.12 42.74 -47.33
C LYS A 428 22.82 43.76 -48.41
N ILE A 429 21.53 44.21 -48.51
CA ILE A 429 21.11 45.24 -49.46
C ILE A 429 21.68 46.62 -49.07
N ALA A 430 21.79 46.92 -47.77
CA ALA A 430 22.37 48.18 -47.30
C ALA A 430 23.90 48.26 -47.54
N THR A 431 24.59 47.13 -47.37
CA THR A 431 26.07 47.05 -47.61
C THR A 431 26.46 47.01 -49.09
N THR A 432 25.56 46.71 -50.01
CA THR A 432 25.80 46.75 -51.46
C THR A 432 25.44 48.05 -52.13
N LYS A 433 24.83 49.04 -51.43
CA LYS A 433 24.44 50.34 -51.94
C LYS A 433 25.28 51.50 -51.37
N GLY A 434 26.27 51.24 -50.48
CA GLY A 434 27.29 52.17 -50.04
C GLY A 434 28.63 51.82 -50.72
#